data_de9f39971c50ca32443f598a892a4bef
#
_entry.id   de9f39971c50ca32443f598a892a4bef
#
_cell.length_a   1.000
_cell.length_b   1.000
_cell.length_c   1.000
_cell.angle_alpha   90.00
_cell.angle_beta   90.00
_cell.angle_gamma   90.00
#
_symmetry.space_group_name_H-M   'P 1'
#
loop_
_entity.id
_entity.type
_entity.pdbx_description
1 polymer ?
#
loop_
_entity_poly.entity_id
_entity_poly.type
_entity_poly.pdbx_seq_one_letter_code
_entity_poly.pdbx_strand_id
1 'polypeptide(L)'
;MLSPSQKALVPFISVDHMMQLVNQVGLEPMLTGLAHYLEDDYKRWQSFDKTPRIASHSDAGVIELMPISDKNTYGFKYVNGHPQNTRNR
;
A
#
# COMPACT_ATOMS: atom_id res chain seq x y z
N MET A 1 12.28 -28.25 -4.82
CA MET A 1 12.67 -27.15 -5.76
C MET A 1 11.68 -27.09 -6.91
N LEU A 2 11.21 -25.91 -7.23
CA LEU A 2 10.30 -25.72 -8.36
C LEU A 2 11.07 -25.87 -9.69
N SER A 3 10.46 -26.53 -10.68
CA SER A 3 11.02 -26.56 -12.04
C SER A 3 10.99 -25.14 -12.64
N PRO A 4 11.75 -24.89 -13.72
CA PRO A 4 11.71 -23.56 -14.37
C PRO A 4 10.31 -23.12 -14.79
N SER A 5 9.44 -24.07 -15.18
CA SER A 5 8.04 -23.78 -15.53
C SER A 5 7.15 -23.54 -14.32
N GLN A 6 7.62 -23.93 -13.14
CA GLN A 6 6.90 -23.79 -11.87
C GLN A 6 7.49 -22.72 -10.96
N LYS A 7 8.46 -21.95 -11.45
CA LYS A 7 8.96 -20.80 -10.70
C LYS A 7 7.79 -19.91 -10.31
N ALA A 8 7.76 -19.56 -9.03
CA ALA A 8 6.71 -18.68 -8.53
C ALA A 8 6.68 -17.39 -9.32
N LEU A 9 5.56 -17.13 -9.96
CA LEU A 9 5.29 -15.86 -10.61
C LEU A 9 4.71 -14.91 -9.57
N VAL A 10 5.25 -13.71 -9.51
CA VAL A 10 4.66 -12.68 -8.66
C VAL A 10 3.40 -12.19 -9.36
N PRO A 11 2.23 -12.27 -8.70
CA PRO A 11 1.02 -11.72 -9.28
C PRO A 11 1.14 -10.23 -9.50
N PHE A 12 0.68 -9.78 -10.66
CA PHE A 12 0.68 -8.36 -11.00
C PHE A 12 -0.73 -7.95 -11.42
N ILE A 13 -1.25 -6.89 -10.82
CA ILE A 13 -2.55 -6.34 -11.15
C ILE A 13 -2.30 -5.05 -11.93
N SER A 14 -2.63 -5.06 -13.21
CA SER A 14 -2.52 -3.89 -14.07
C SER A 14 -3.68 -2.92 -13.83
N VAL A 15 -3.56 -1.72 -14.41
CA VAL A 15 -4.66 -0.74 -14.42
C VAL A 15 -5.91 -1.34 -15.06
N ASP A 16 -5.75 -2.07 -16.18
CA ASP A 16 -6.88 -2.72 -16.84
C ASP A 16 -7.57 -3.75 -15.94
N HIS A 17 -6.79 -4.55 -15.21
CA HIS A 17 -7.35 -5.51 -14.24
C HIS A 17 -8.12 -4.79 -13.14
N MET A 18 -7.60 -3.68 -12.64
CA MET A 18 -8.31 -2.89 -11.62
C MET A 18 -9.60 -2.30 -12.16
N MET A 19 -9.59 -1.79 -13.38
CA MET A 19 -10.80 -1.27 -14.00
C MET A 19 -11.85 -2.37 -14.20
N GLN A 20 -11.44 -3.55 -14.62
CA GLN A 20 -12.33 -4.70 -14.73
C GLN A 20 -12.93 -5.09 -13.38
N LEU A 21 -12.12 -5.12 -12.35
CA LEU A 21 -12.56 -5.45 -10.99
C LEU A 21 -13.59 -4.43 -10.50
N VAL A 22 -13.33 -3.14 -10.67
CA VAL A 22 -14.26 -2.08 -10.28
C VAL A 22 -15.58 -2.20 -11.06
N ASN A 23 -15.52 -2.52 -12.35
CA ASN A 23 -16.71 -2.69 -13.16
C ASN A 23 -17.53 -3.92 -12.76
N GLN A 24 -16.86 -5.02 -12.39
CA GLN A 24 -17.54 -6.27 -12.00
C GLN A 24 -18.14 -6.18 -10.61
N VAL A 25 -17.42 -5.64 -9.66
CA VAL A 25 -17.86 -5.56 -8.26
C VAL A 25 -18.74 -4.34 -8.03
N GLY A 26 -18.43 -3.24 -8.68
CA GLY A 26 -19.04 -1.94 -8.46
C GLY A 26 -18.24 -1.09 -7.47
N LEU A 27 -18.17 0.20 -7.72
CA LEU A 27 -17.40 1.13 -6.90
C LEU A 27 -17.94 1.19 -5.47
N GLU A 28 -19.25 1.30 -5.31
CA GLU A 28 -19.88 1.45 -3.99
C GLU A 28 -19.66 0.21 -3.11
N PRO A 29 -19.90 -1.04 -3.58
CA PRO A 29 -19.55 -2.22 -2.80
C PRO A 29 -18.06 -2.33 -2.48
N MET A 30 -17.17 -1.91 -3.37
CA MET A 30 -15.73 -1.92 -3.10
C MET A 30 -15.37 -0.96 -1.97
N LEU A 31 -15.91 0.25 -1.98
CA LEU A 31 -15.66 1.24 -0.93
C LEU A 31 -16.23 0.78 0.42
N THR A 32 -17.42 0.20 0.41
CA THR A 32 -18.03 -0.36 1.62
C THR A 32 -17.18 -1.50 2.19
N GLY A 33 -16.71 -2.40 1.32
CA GLY A 33 -15.83 -3.49 1.73
C GLY A 33 -14.52 -2.99 2.31
N LEU A 34 -13.91 -2.01 1.68
CA LEU A 34 -12.68 -1.38 2.19
C LEU A 34 -12.90 -0.77 3.57
N ALA A 35 -14.01 -0.08 3.78
CA ALA A 35 -14.35 0.50 5.07
C ALA A 35 -14.47 -0.57 6.16
N HIS A 36 -15.07 -1.72 5.84
CA HIS A 36 -15.17 -2.85 6.77
C HIS A 36 -13.82 -3.43 7.11
N TYR A 37 -12.93 -3.61 6.13
CA TYR A 37 -11.56 -4.09 6.39
C TYR A 37 -10.78 -3.12 7.28
N LEU A 38 -10.91 -1.83 7.02
CA LEU A 38 -10.27 -0.81 7.86
C LEU A 38 -10.82 -0.85 9.30
N GLU A 39 -12.12 -0.99 9.46
CA GLU A 39 -12.73 -1.11 10.79
C GLU A 39 -12.17 -2.31 11.54
N ASP A 40 -12.10 -3.46 10.88
CA ASP A 40 -11.54 -4.67 11.48
C ASP A 40 -10.08 -4.48 11.90
N ASP A 41 -9.29 -3.83 11.07
CA ASP A 41 -7.89 -3.53 11.37
C ASP A 41 -7.76 -2.58 12.57
N TYR A 42 -8.59 -1.56 12.65
CA TYR A 42 -8.60 -0.66 13.80
C TYR A 42 -9.00 -1.36 15.09
N LYS A 43 -9.92 -2.31 15.03
CA LYS A 43 -10.31 -3.10 16.20
C LYS A 43 -9.17 -3.96 16.75
N ARG A 44 -8.25 -4.38 15.89
CA ARG A 44 -7.07 -5.16 16.28
C ARG A 44 -5.77 -4.36 16.25
N TRP A 45 -5.86 -3.05 16.43
CA TRP A 45 -4.74 -2.12 16.34
C TRP A 45 -3.53 -2.56 17.18
N GLN A 46 -3.77 -3.11 18.37
CA GLN A 46 -2.70 -3.54 19.26
C GLN A 46 -1.93 -4.77 18.74
N SER A 47 -2.49 -5.50 17.78
CA SER A 47 -1.84 -6.67 17.19
C SER A 47 -0.77 -6.30 16.17
N PHE A 48 -0.74 -5.05 15.73
CA PHE A 48 0.25 -4.61 14.75
C PHE A 48 1.54 -4.14 15.42
N ASP A 49 2.67 -4.53 14.83
CA ASP A 49 3.95 -3.93 15.12
C ASP A 49 4.08 -2.64 14.32
N LYS A 50 4.08 -1.53 15.02
CA LYS A 50 4.08 -0.20 14.43
C LYS A 50 5.41 0.48 14.72
N THR A 51 6.20 0.67 13.68
CA THR A 51 7.48 1.37 13.76
C THR A 51 7.25 2.88 13.61
N PRO A 52 7.93 3.72 14.40
CA PRO A 52 7.90 5.15 14.13
C PRO A 52 8.38 5.45 12.72
N ARG A 53 7.81 6.49 12.10
CA ARG A 53 8.21 6.85 10.75
C ARG A 53 9.68 7.23 10.70
N ILE A 54 10.32 6.84 9.61
CA ILE A 54 11.69 7.22 9.29
C ILE A 54 11.61 8.34 8.25
N ALA A 55 12.29 9.45 8.52
CA ALA A 55 12.24 10.60 7.63
C ALA A 55 13.65 11.09 7.32
N SER A 56 13.86 11.46 6.06
CA SER A 56 15.06 12.14 5.60
C SER A 56 14.64 13.50 5.06
N HIS A 57 15.21 14.55 5.59
CA HIS A 57 14.88 15.92 5.23
C HIS A 57 15.97 16.53 4.37
N SER A 58 15.56 17.34 3.40
CA SER A 58 16.41 18.19 2.60
C SER A 58 15.81 19.58 2.53
N ASP A 59 16.55 20.54 1.98
CA ASP A 59 16.01 21.90 1.80
C ASP A 59 14.80 21.91 0.85
N ALA A 60 14.73 20.94 -0.06
CA ALA A 60 13.70 20.89 -1.10
C ALA A 60 12.50 20.02 -0.74
N GLY A 61 12.62 19.15 0.25
CA GLY A 61 11.53 18.24 0.57
C GLY A 61 11.87 17.20 1.61
N VAL A 62 11.01 16.17 1.66
CA VAL A 62 11.12 15.10 2.64
C VAL A 62 10.83 13.75 2.00
N ILE A 63 11.55 12.73 2.42
CA ILE A 63 11.28 11.33 2.10
C ILE A 63 10.94 10.63 3.40
N GLU A 64 9.80 9.95 3.45
CA GLU A 64 9.35 9.27 4.65
C GLU A 64 8.99 7.81 4.37
N LEU A 65 9.30 6.93 5.31
CA LEU A 65 8.92 5.53 5.29
C LEU A 65 8.15 5.20 6.57
N MET A 66 6.98 4.59 6.39
CA MET A 66 6.08 4.26 7.48
C MET A 66 5.74 2.77 7.42
N PRO A 67 6.56 1.90 8.05
CA PRO A 67 6.32 0.46 8.03
C PRO A 67 5.35 0.01 9.11
N ILE A 68 4.64 -1.08 8.83
CA ILE A 68 3.75 -1.75 9.77
C ILE A 68 3.73 -3.24 9.43
N SER A 69 3.60 -4.07 10.43
CA SER A 69 3.50 -5.52 10.21
C SER A 69 2.63 -6.21 11.26
N ASP A 70 2.17 -7.38 10.92
CA ASP A 70 1.63 -8.35 11.87
C ASP A 70 2.35 -9.69 11.68
N LYS A 71 1.79 -10.78 12.22
CA LYS A 71 2.44 -12.10 12.14
C LYS A 71 2.56 -12.64 10.72
N ASN A 72 1.66 -12.22 9.83
CA ASN A 72 1.49 -12.84 8.52
C ASN A 72 1.82 -11.91 7.37
N THR A 73 1.70 -10.60 7.58
CA THR A 73 1.83 -9.61 6.52
C THR A 73 2.62 -8.40 7.00
N TYR A 74 3.18 -7.71 6.05
CA TYR A 74 3.77 -6.39 6.30
C TYR A 74 3.35 -5.43 5.20
N GLY A 75 3.40 -4.16 5.53
CA GLY A 75 3.15 -3.11 4.58
C GLY A 75 3.96 -1.87 4.93
N PHE A 76 4.04 -0.97 4.00
CA PHE A 76 4.65 0.32 4.26
C PHE A 76 4.02 1.38 3.36
N LYS A 77 4.05 2.60 3.85
CA LYS A 77 3.77 3.78 3.04
C LYS A 77 5.08 4.53 2.82
N TYR A 78 5.36 4.83 1.57
CA TYR A 78 6.51 5.64 1.18
C TYR A 78 5.99 6.98 0.68
N VAL A 79 6.57 8.05 1.18
CA VAL A 79 6.21 9.41 0.78
C VAL A 79 7.46 10.12 0.29
N ASN A 80 7.33 10.76 -0.85
CA ASN A 80 8.37 11.59 -1.45
C ASN A 80 7.74 12.96 -1.72
N GLY A 81 7.90 13.88 -0.77
CA GLY A 81 7.28 15.20 -0.84
C GLY A 81 8.29 16.25 -1.27
N HIS A 82 8.12 16.76 -2.48
CA HIS A 82 8.95 17.83 -3.04
C HIS A 82 8.04 18.90 -3.65
N PRO A 83 7.57 19.87 -2.83
CA PRO A 83 6.55 20.85 -3.29
C PRO A 83 6.97 21.69 -4.49
N GLN A 84 8.27 21.88 -4.69
CA GLN A 84 8.76 22.69 -5.79
C GLN A 84 8.75 21.98 -7.15
N ASN A 85 8.52 20.65 -7.16
CA ASN A 85 8.53 19.87 -8.39
C ASN A 85 7.49 20.37 -9.41
N THR A 86 6.36 20.87 -8.95
CA THR A 86 5.33 21.41 -9.84
C THR A 86 5.72 22.74 -10.47
N ARG A 87 6.61 23.49 -9.84
CA ARG A 87 7.11 24.77 -10.35
C ARG A 87 8.23 24.60 -11.36
N ASN A 88 9.03 23.56 -11.20
CA ASN A 88 10.27 23.37 -11.95
C ASN A 88 10.10 22.44 -13.15
N ARG A 89 8.90 22.11 -13.50
CA ARG A 89 8.61 21.33 -14.70
C ARG A 89 8.75 22.14 -15.98
#